data_2858ca6436af9115b489ed7b59b69fa7
#
_entry.id   2858ca6436af9115b489ed7b59b69fa7
#
_cell.length_a   1.000
_cell.length_b   1.000
_cell.length_c   1.000
_cell.angle_alpha   90.00
_cell.angle_beta   90.00
_cell.angle_gamma   90.00
#
_symmetry.space_group_name_H-M   'P 1'
#
loop_
_entity.id
_entity.type
_entity.pdbx_description
1 polymer ?
#
loop_
_entity_poly.entity_id
_entity_poly.type
_entity_poly.pdbx_seq_one_letter_code
_entity_poly.pdbx_strand_id
1 'polypeptide(L)'
;MKAEGRRRKAETSANPHPSARVEVAAAVITRPDGCFLLGQRPAGKVYAGYWEFPGGKIEAGEAPLPALARELHEELGIEVETAYPWLTRDYDYAHAAVRLRFFRVVKWSGSLHGRESQRFVWQSPDAISVDPLLPANAPILRALRLPAVYAITHASELGRDELLRRLEQALARGLRLVQVREKELGDKELREFAARVIECARAHHARVLVNGSPQLARELGADGVHLTAAQLTEIRQRPDLDLVGASCHDAGELARAQAVGADFAVLGPVAPTPSHPGAAGLGWSRFGALLEDCALPVYALGGLRPTDLETAWRHGAHGISMMRGAWPD
;
A
#
# COMPACT_ATOMS: atom_id res chain seq x y z
N MET A 1 -30.57 20.63 -59.70
CA MET A 1 -29.32 19.95 -59.37
C MET A 1 -29.33 19.72 -57.86
N LYS A 2 -29.56 18.48 -57.43
CA LYS A 2 -29.61 18.06 -56.03
C LYS A 2 -28.23 17.60 -55.59
N ALA A 3 -27.69 18.17 -54.51
CA ALA A 3 -26.43 17.75 -53.87
C ALA A 3 -26.83 16.84 -52.71
N GLU A 4 -26.46 15.57 -52.82
CA GLU A 4 -26.60 14.55 -51.75
C GLU A 4 -25.47 14.69 -50.74
N GLY A 5 -25.84 15.06 -49.54
CA GLY A 5 -24.94 15.04 -48.39
C GLY A 5 -24.77 13.64 -47.81
N ARG A 6 -23.62 13.01 -48.05
CA ARG A 6 -23.23 11.75 -47.35
C ARG A 6 -22.95 12.03 -45.88
N ARG A 7 -23.86 11.61 -44.99
CA ARG A 7 -23.60 11.43 -43.55
C ARG A 7 -22.67 10.24 -43.36
N ARG A 8 -21.42 10.49 -42.94
CA ARG A 8 -20.56 9.47 -42.40
C ARG A 8 -21.12 9.06 -41.04
N LYS A 9 -21.59 7.80 -40.91
CA LYS A 9 -21.85 7.14 -39.63
C LYS A 9 -20.51 6.99 -38.94
N ALA A 10 -20.40 7.56 -37.73
CA ALA A 10 -19.35 7.21 -36.78
C ALA A 10 -19.62 5.79 -36.30
N GLU A 11 -18.82 4.84 -36.72
CA GLU A 11 -18.77 3.51 -36.13
C GLU A 11 -18.13 3.65 -34.73
N THR A 12 -18.96 3.61 -33.70
CA THR A 12 -18.55 3.33 -32.35
C THR A 12 -18.08 1.89 -32.32
N SER A 13 -16.76 1.68 -32.37
CA SER A 13 -16.17 0.38 -32.11
C SER A 13 -16.43 0.03 -30.64
N ALA A 14 -17.41 -0.82 -30.39
CA ALA A 14 -17.59 -1.47 -29.12
C ALA A 14 -16.32 -2.29 -28.86
N ASN A 15 -15.59 -1.96 -27.82
CA ASN A 15 -14.49 -2.77 -27.31
C ASN A 15 -15.06 -4.19 -27.01
N PRO A 16 -14.47 -5.25 -27.54
CA PRO A 16 -14.90 -6.61 -27.19
C PRO A 16 -14.69 -6.81 -25.70
N HIS A 17 -15.70 -7.34 -25.00
CA HIS A 17 -15.61 -7.75 -23.60
C HIS A 17 -14.36 -8.59 -23.36
N PRO A 18 -13.64 -8.39 -22.25
CA PRO A 18 -12.32 -8.99 -22.07
C PRO A 18 -12.43 -10.51 -22.05
N SER A 19 -11.67 -11.14 -22.95
CA SER A 19 -11.10 -12.45 -22.70
C SER A 19 -10.58 -12.52 -21.28
N ALA A 20 -10.63 -13.68 -20.61
CA ALA A 20 -10.13 -13.87 -19.24
C ALA A 20 -8.81 -13.11 -19.01
N ARG A 21 -8.69 -12.38 -17.89
CA ARG A 21 -7.47 -11.66 -17.53
C ARG A 21 -6.29 -12.60 -17.44
N VAL A 22 -5.14 -12.19 -17.95
CA VAL A 22 -3.90 -12.94 -17.78
C VAL A 22 -3.43 -12.75 -16.34
N GLU A 23 -3.35 -13.84 -15.59
CA GLU A 23 -2.81 -13.85 -14.22
C GLU A 23 -1.28 -13.78 -14.28
N VAL A 24 -0.69 -12.89 -13.49
CA VAL A 24 0.76 -12.64 -13.44
C VAL A 24 1.20 -12.56 -11.98
N ALA A 25 2.26 -13.26 -11.61
CA ALA A 25 2.94 -13.11 -10.33
C ALA A 25 4.15 -12.19 -10.49
N ALA A 26 4.25 -11.15 -9.65
CA ALA A 26 5.33 -10.16 -9.71
C ALA A 26 6.03 -10.03 -8.35
N ALA A 27 7.36 -9.93 -8.37
CA ALA A 27 8.18 -9.86 -7.17
C ALA A 27 8.63 -8.44 -6.86
N VAL A 28 8.33 -7.98 -5.66
CA VAL A 28 9.03 -6.87 -5.04
C VAL A 28 10.17 -7.44 -4.21
N ILE A 29 11.32 -7.63 -4.85
CA ILE A 29 12.53 -8.15 -4.19
C ILE A 29 13.20 -6.99 -3.47
N THR A 30 13.33 -7.09 -2.14
CA THR A 30 13.89 -6.01 -1.32
C THR A 30 15.13 -6.43 -0.57
N ARG A 31 16.09 -5.51 -0.45
CA ARG A 31 17.28 -5.66 0.38
C ARG A 31 17.07 -5.01 1.77
N PRO A 32 17.94 -5.33 2.75
CA PRO A 32 17.88 -4.71 4.08
C PRO A 32 18.01 -3.19 4.10
N ASP A 33 18.62 -2.59 3.07
CA ASP A 33 18.72 -1.14 2.90
C ASP A 33 17.44 -0.47 2.37
N GLY A 34 16.38 -1.26 2.15
CA GLY A 34 15.09 -0.80 1.62
C GLY A 34 15.05 -0.64 0.09
N CYS A 35 16.16 -0.85 -0.61
CA CYS A 35 16.16 -0.86 -2.08
C CYS A 35 15.41 -2.05 -2.63
N PHE A 36 14.74 -1.86 -3.78
CA PHE A 36 14.02 -2.91 -4.50
C PHE A 36 14.55 -3.09 -5.92
N LEU A 37 14.35 -4.28 -6.50
CA LEU A 37 14.85 -4.65 -7.81
C LEU A 37 13.82 -4.32 -8.90
N LEU A 38 14.29 -3.73 -10.01
CA LEU A 38 13.57 -3.64 -11.28
C LEU A 38 14.37 -4.31 -12.40
N GLY A 39 13.65 -4.96 -13.32
CA GLY A 39 14.18 -5.53 -14.55
C GLY A 39 13.76 -4.71 -15.76
N GLN A 40 14.63 -4.62 -16.77
CA GLN A 40 14.30 -3.99 -18.05
C GLN A 40 13.78 -5.04 -19.03
N ARG A 41 12.64 -4.80 -19.63
CA ARG A 41 12.04 -5.71 -20.62
C ARG A 41 12.94 -5.86 -21.84
N PRO A 42 13.25 -7.09 -22.26
CA PRO A 42 14.17 -7.34 -23.36
C PRO A 42 13.60 -6.90 -24.71
N ALA A 43 14.49 -6.76 -25.69
CA ALA A 43 14.11 -6.50 -27.08
C ALA A 43 13.17 -7.61 -27.60
N GLY A 44 12.17 -7.21 -28.41
CA GLY A 44 11.18 -8.16 -28.98
C GLY A 44 9.96 -8.43 -28.12
N LYS A 45 9.95 -8.05 -26.87
CA LYS A 45 8.74 -8.08 -26.00
C LYS A 45 7.93 -6.80 -26.16
N VAL A 46 6.63 -6.86 -25.91
CA VAL A 46 5.78 -5.64 -25.84
C VAL A 46 6.31 -4.75 -24.73
N TYR A 47 6.38 -3.43 -24.96
CA TYR A 47 7.05 -2.47 -24.05
C TYR A 47 8.55 -2.76 -23.86
N ALA A 48 9.27 -3.19 -24.91
CA ALA A 48 10.73 -3.36 -24.85
C ALA A 48 11.43 -2.10 -24.32
N GLY A 49 12.37 -2.26 -23.39
CA GLY A 49 13.10 -1.17 -22.75
C GLY A 49 12.42 -0.54 -21.55
N TYR A 50 11.15 -0.85 -21.27
CA TYR A 50 10.47 -0.43 -20.05
C TYR A 50 10.96 -1.22 -18.84
N TRP A 51 10.91 -0.58 -17.66
CA TRP A 51 11.29 -1.20 -16.38
C TRP A 51 10.06 -1.70 -15.64
N GLU A 52 10.17 -2.87 -15.06
CA GLU A 52 9.10 -3.56 -14.35
C GLU A 52 9.62 -4.37 -13.15
N PHE A 53 8.70 -4.80 -12.30
CA PHE A 53 9.01 -5.79 -11.27
C PHE A 53 9.20 -7.16 -11.93
N PRO A 54 10.26 -7.94 -11.55
CA PRO A 54 10.49 -9.28 -12.08
C PRO A 54 9.31 -10.21 -11.81
N GLY A 55 9.09 -11.17 -12.72
CA GLY A 55 8.02 -12.16 -12.61
C GLY A 55 7.35 -12.45 -13.94
N GLY A 56 6.38 -13.36 -13.93
CA GLY A 56 5.77 -13.82 -15.15
C GLY A 56 4.36 -14.37 -15.01
N LYS A 57 3.91 -15.06 -16.04
CA LYS A 57 2.54 -15.59 -16.11
C LYS A 57 2.36 -16.76 -15.14
N ILE A 58 1.22 -16.79 -14.50
CA ILE A 58 0.76 -17.96 -13.76
C ILE A 58 0.14 -18.94 -14.75
N GLU A 59 0.64 -20.15 -14.81
CA GLU A 59 0.14 -21.18 -15.72
C GLU A 59 -1.19 -21.78 -15.22
N ALA A 60 -1.92 -22.43 -16.11
CA ALA A 60 -3.20 -23.02 -15.77
C ALA A 60 -3.05 -24.09 -14.66
N GLY A 61 -3.73 -23.89 -13.53
CA GLY A 61 -3.66 -24.77 -12.37
C GLY A 61 -2.47 -24.55 -11.45
N GLU A 62 -1.60 -23.60 -11.78
CA GLU A 62 -0.47 -23.21 -10.93
C GLU A 62 -0.90 -22.21 -9.85
N ALA A 63 -0.40 -22.38 -8.62
CA ALA A 63 -0.64 -21.40 -7.57
C ALA A 63 0.31 -20.18 -7.74
N PRO A 64 -0.10 -18.96 -7.32
CA PRO A 64 0.67 -17.74 -7.59
C PRO A 64 2.10 -17.71 -7.03
N LEU A 65 2.32 -18.25 -5.83
CA LEU A 65 3.67 -18.25 -5.22
C LEU A 65 4.62 -19.25 -5.87
N PRO A 66 4.23 -20.51 -6.18
CA PRO A 66 5.00 -21.40 -7.04
C PRO A 66 5.35 -20.80 -8.42
N ALA A 67 4.38 -20.17 -9.10
CA ALA A 67 4.63 -19.48 -10.36
C ALA A 67 5.71 -18.40 -10.22
N LEU A 68 5.61 -17.57 -9.18
CA LEU A 68 6.63 -16.58 -8.90
C LEU A 68 8.02 -17.19 -8.71
N ALA A 69 8.14 -18.25 -7.90
CA ALA A 69 9.41 -18.91 -7.62
C ALA A 69 10.03 -19.49 -8.90
N ARG A 70 9.22 -20.12 -9.77
CA ARG A 70 9.65 -20.64 -11.08
C ARG A 70 10.18 -19.51 -11.97
N GLU A 71 9.40 -18.43 -12.13
CA GLU A 71 9.79 -17.29 -12.98
C GLU A 71 11.08 -16.62 -12.48
N LEU A 72 11.23 -16.42 -11.17
CA LEU A 72 12.44 -15.82 -10.61
C LEU A 72 13.65 -16.74 -10.72
N HIS A 73 13.46 -18.05 -10.66
CA HIS A 73 14.51 -19.01 -10.97
C HIS A 73 14.93 -18.93 -12.45
N GLU A 74 13.96 -18.89 -13.36
CA GLU A 74 14.19 -18.84 -14.80
C GLU A 74 14.83 -17.52 -15.24
N GLU A 75 14.33 -16.37 -14.76
CA GLU A 75 14.79 -15.05 -15.17
C GLU A 75 16.05 -14.57 -14.44
N LEU A 76 16.13 -14.82 -13.13
CA LEU A 76 17.15 -14.25 -12.25
C LEU A 76 18.15 -15.26 -11.70
N GLY A 77 17.86 -16.56 -11.80
CA GLY A 77 18.71 -17.62 -11.25
C GLY A 77 18.71 -17.68 -9.72
N ILE A 78 17.68 -17.18 -9.06
CA ILE A 78 17.54 -17.19 -7.61
C ILE A 78 16.49 -18.18 -7.14
N GLU A 79 16.68 -18.70 -5.91
CA GLU A 79 15.70 -19.51 -5.20
C GLU A 79 15.00 -18.66 -4.15
N VAL A 80 13.68 -18.57 -4.22
CA VAL A 80 12.87 -17.81 -3.25
C VAL A 80 12.75 -18.61 -1.95
N GLU A 81 13.28 -18.06 -0.86
CA GLU A 81 13.19 -18.69 0.48
C GLU A 81 12.02 -18.13 1.29
N THR A 82 11.75 -16.83 1.19
CA THR A 82 10.64 -16.19 1.91
C THR A 82 10.01 -15.11 1.06
N ALA A 83 8.73 -15.29 0.77
CA ALA A 83 7.90 -14.29 0.12
C ALA A 83 6.54 -14.18 0.80
N TYR A 84 5.99 -12.96 0.84
CA TYR A 84 4.70 -12.67 1.43
C TYR A 84 3.75 -12.11 0.37
N PRO A 85 2.47 -12.55 0.32
CA PRO A 85 1.48 -11.90 -0.54
C PRO A 85 1.35 -10.43 -0.14
N TRP A 86 1.02 -9.58 -1.12
CA TRP A 86 0.90 -8.16 -0.81
C TRP A 86 -0.29 -7.52 -1.51
N LEU A 87 -0.16 -7.12 -2.76
CA LEU A 87 -1.18 -6.38 -3.50
C LEU A 87 -1.64 -7.15 -4.72
N THR A 88 -2.93 -7.05 -5.05
CA THR A 88 -3.47 -7.54 -6.33
C THR A 88 -3.98 -6.36 -7.13
N ARG A 89 -3.55 -6.23 -8.39
CA ARG A 89 -3.91 -5.12 -9.26
C ARG A 89 -4.37 -5.60 -10.63
N ASP A 90 -5.55 -5.17 -11.01
CA ASP A 90 -6.00 -5.29 -12.39
C ASP A 90 -5.49 -4.09 -13.21
N TYR A 91 -5.02 -4.36 -14.42
CA TYR A 91 -4.60 -3.33 -15.35
C TYR A 91 -4.94 -3.73 -16.80
N ASP A 92 -5.52 -2.79 -17.54
CA ASP A 92 -5.91 -3.00 -18.93
C ASP A 92 -4.90 -2.28 -19.83
N TYR A 93 -3.96 -3.06 -20.40
CA TYR A 93 -3.07 -2.60 -21.46
C TYR A 93 -3.82 -2.63 -22.80
N ALA A 94 -3.35 -1.89 -23.77
CA ALA A 94 -3.95 -1.88 -25.12
C ALA A 94 -3.98 -3.27 -25.78
N HIS A 95 -3.08 -4.18 -25.39
CA HIS A 95 -2.92 -5.52 -25.97
C HIS A 95 -3.42 -6.66 -25.07
N ALA A 96 -3.62 -6.44 -23.78
CA ALA A 96 -4.07 -7.47 -22.83
C ALA A 96 -4.62 -6.87 -21.54
N ALA A 97 -5.65 -7.49 -20.98
CA ALA A 97 -6.08 -7.27 -19.62
C ALA A 97 -5.29 -8.22 -18.70
N VAL A 98 -4.67 -7.67 -17.64
CA VAL A 98 -3.84 -8.45 -16.71
C VAL A 98 -4.32 -8.31 -15.28
N ARG A 99 -4.12 -9.35 -14.48
CA ARG A 99 -4.20 -9.31 -13.02
C ARG A 99 -2.81 -9.60 -12.48
N LEU A 100 -2.24 -8.62 -11.78
CA LEU A 100 -0.89 -8.66 -11.20
C LEU A 100 -1.01 -8.97 -9.71
N ARG A 101 -0.45 -10.11 -9.28
CA ARG A 101 -0.34 -10.51 -7.88
C ARG A 101 1.07 -10.23 -7.40
N PHE A 102 1.22 -9.20 -6.59
CA PHE A 102 2.52 -8.79 -6.07
C PHE A 102 2.86 -9.52 -4.78
N PHE A 103 4.12 -9.96 -4.69
CA PHE A 103 4.69 -10.57 -3.50
C PHE A 103 5.94 -9.81 -3.05
N ARG A 104 6.10 -9.65 -1.75
CA ARG A 104 7.35 -9.17 -1.16
C ARG A 104 8.31 -10.34 -0.99
N VAL A 105 9.39 -10.34 -1.74
CA VAL A 105 10.47 -11.32 -1.60
C VAL A 105 11.55 -10.73 -0.72
N VAL A 106 11.69 -11.24 0.50
CA VAL A 106 12.57 -10.70 1.54
C VAL A 106 13.77 -11.59 1.81
N LYS A 107 13.73 -12.85 1.34
CA LYS A 107 14.86 -13.77 1.46
C LYS A 107 14.93 -14.68 0.24
N TRP A 108 16.11 -14.81 -0.30
CA TRP A 108 16.43 -15.68 -1.43
C TRP A 108 17.89 -16.14 -1.33
N SER A 109 18.23 -17.22 -2.05
CA SER A 109 19.60 -17.70 -2.26
C SER A 109 19.95 -17.69 -3.74
N GLY A 110 21.22 -17.89 -4.05
CA GLY A 110 21.76 -17.77 -5.40
C GLY A 110 22.28 -16.38 -5.72
N SER A 111 22.87 -16.24 -6.90
CA SER A 111 23.39 -14.96 -7.39
C SER A 111 22.48 -14.40 -8.46
N LEU A 112 22.02 -13.16 -8.27
CA LEU A 112 21.21 -12.46 -9.26
C LEU A 112 21.99 -12.29 -10.57
N HIS A 113 21.52 -12.92 -11.64
CA HIS A 113 22.06 -12.76 -12.98
C HIS A 113 20.94 -12.86 -14.02
N GLY A 114 20.92 -11.94 -14.97
CA GLY A 114 19.95 -11.94 -16.05
C GLY A 114 20.25 -13.06 -17.05
N ARG A 115 19.40 -14.08 -17.12
CA ARG A 115 19.60 -15.21 -18.05
C ARG A 115 19.25 -14.87 -19.51
N GLU A 116 18.38 -13.89 -19.74
CA GLU A 116 17.94 -13.45 -21.08
C GLU A 116 18.56 -12.10 -21.53
N SER A 117 19.78 -11.79 -21.10
CA SER A 117 20.41 -10.47 -21.34
C SER A 117 19.60 -9.31 -20.78
N GLN A 118 18.74 -9.55 -19.82
CA GLN A 118 17.98 -8.52 -19.13
C GLN A 118 18.89 -7.69 -18.21
N ARG A 119 18.66 -6.39 -18.19
CA ARG A 119 19.31 -5.48 -17.24
C ARG A 119 18.48 -5.38 -15.98
N PHE A 120 19.13 -5.45 -14.83
CA PHE A 120 18.52 -5.27 -13.51
C PHE A 120 19.18 -4.12 -12.77
N VAL A 121 18.39 -3.42 -11.97
CA VAL A 121 18.88 -2.29 -11.19
C VAL A 121 18.16 -2.20 -9.85
N TRP A 122 18.92 -1.94 -8.80
CA TRP A 122 18.38 -1.64 -7.49
C TRP A 122 17.96 -0.18 -7.42
N GLN A 123 16.74 0.07 -6.94
CA GLN A 123 16.14 1.39 -6.83
C GLN A 123 15.74 1.69 -5.40
N SER A 124 15.93 2.93 -4.97
CA SER A 124 15.32 3.44 -3.73
C SER A 124 13.87 3.86 -4.00
N PRO A 125 12.93 3.58 -3.09
CA PRO A 125 11.55 4.08 -3.21
C PRO A 125 11.47 5.61 -3.35
N ASP A 126 12.41 6.33 -2.75
CA ASP A 126 12.43 7.80 -2.75
C ASP A 126 13.19 8.41 -3.94
N ALA A 127 14.00 7.61 -4.65
CA ALA A 127 14.84 8.08 -5.75
C ALA A 127 14.91 7.05 -6.88
N ILE A 128 13.90 7.02 -7.74
CA ILE A 128 13.85 6.14 -8.92
C ILE A 128 14.62 6.83 -10.04
N SER A 129 15.66 6.16 -10.54
CA SER A 129 16.60 6.69 -11.53
C SER A 129 16.43 6.08 -12.93
N VAL A 130 15.43 5.22 -13.13
CA VAL A 130 15.17 4.54 -14.40
C VAL A 130 13.85 4.93 -15.02
N ASP A 131 13.83 5.02 -16.35
CA ASP A 131 12.67 5.41 -17.16
C ASP A 131 12.82 4.76 -18.56
N PRO A 132 11.72 4.41 -19.26
CA PRO A 132 10.32 4.47 -18.81
C PRO A 132 9.93 3.27 -17.91
N LEU A 133 8.97 3.52 -17.02
CA LEU A 133 8.38 2.49 -16.16
C LEU A 133 7.07 1.97 -16.74
N LEU A 134 6.76 0.68 -16.56
CA LEU A 134 5.44 0.16 -16.93
C LEU A 134 4.34 0.89 -16.13
N PRO A 135 3.26 1.35 -16.78
CA PRO A 135 2.21 2.14 -16.12
C PRO A 135 1.55 1.43 -14.91
N ALA A 136 1.40 0.10 -14.98
CA ALA A 136 0.84 -0.69 -13.89
C ALA A 136 1.68 -0.64 -12.60
N ASN A 137 2.96 -0.28 -12.67
CA ASN A 137 3.89 -0.25 -11.53
C ASN A 137 3.74 1.02 -10.67
N ALA A 138 3.21 2.11 -11.21
CA ALA A 138 3.15 3.39 -10.51
C ALA A 138 2.47 3.33 -9.12
N PRO A 139 1.34 2.61 -8.92
CA PRO A 139 0.74 2.47 -7.60
C PRO A 139 1.61 1.67 -6.61
N ILE A 140 2.34 0.66 -7.11
CA ILE A 140 3.24 -0.16 -6.29
C ILE A 140 4.43 0.68 -5.80
N LEU A 141 5.00 1.49 -6.69
CA LEU A 141 6.08 2.40 -6.34
C LEU A 141 5.66 3.45 -5.29
N ARG A 142 4.41 3.93 -5.36
CA ARG A 142 3.85 4.79 -4.30
C ARG A 142 3.69 4.03 -2.98
N ALA A 143 3.19 2.80 -3.04
CA ALA A 143 3.01 1.96 -1.86
C ALA A 143 4.33 1.61 -1.15
N LEU A 144 5.44 1.47 -1.90
CA LEU A 144 6.76 1.22 -1.33
C LEU A 144 7.31 2.38 -0.46
N ARG A 145 6.77 3.59 -0.62
CA ARG A 145 7.10 4.73 0.23
C ARG A 145 6.38 4.74 1.57
N LEU A 146 5.42 3.83 1.77
CA LEU A 146 4.70 3.71 3.03
C LEU A 146 5.54 2.85 4.00
N PRO A 147 5.81 3.31 5.23
CA PRO A 147 6.54 2.51 6.21
C PRO A 147 5.70 1.33 6.71
N ALA A 148 6.36 0.31 7.25
CA ALA A 148 5.68 -0.88 7.77
C ALA A 148 4.88 -0.63 9.06
N VAL A 149 5.13 0.47 9.76
CA VAL A 149 4.48 0.82 11.03
C VAL A 149 3.75 2.14 10.90
N TYR A 150 2.48 2.15 11.26
CA TYR A 150 1.61 3.32 11.37
C TYR A 150 1.16 3.50 12.81
N ALA A 151 1.72 4.49 13.50
CA ALA A 151 1.42 4.76 14.90
C ALA A 151 0.21 5.70 15.05
N ILE A 152 -0.64 5.43 16.04
CA ILE A 152 -1.83 6.25 16.35
C ILE A 152 -1.63 6.86 17.72
N THR A 153 -1.80 8.17 17.85
CA THR A 153 -1.70 8.88 19.14
C THR A 153 -2.82 8.44 20.10
N HIS A 154 -2.54 8.55 21.39
CA HIS A 154 -3.43 8.12 22.46
C HIS A 154 -3.16 8.90 23.74
N ALA A 155 -3.33 10.22 23.67
CA ALA A 155 -3.01 11.14 24.77
C ALA A 155 -3.97 11.01 25.95
N SER A 156 -5.19 10.50 25.75
CA SER A 156 -6.15 10.29 26.83
C SER A 156 -5.67 9.26 27.90
N GLU A 157 -4.82 8.30 27.52
CA GLU A 157 -4.24 7.33 28.47
C GLU A 157 -2.87 7.79 29.03
N LEU A 158 -2.03 8.39 28.20
CA LEU A 158 -0.64 8.71 28.58
C LEU A 158 -0.47 10.14 29.10
N GLY A 159 -1.40 11.03 28.78
CA GLY A 159 -1.18 12.47 28.90
C GLY A 159 -0.42 13.03 27.69
N ARG A 160 -0.66 14.31 27.37
CA ARG A 160 -0.11 14.94 26.16
C ARG A 160 1.41 15.05 26.18
N ASP A 161 1.99 15.46 27.29
CA ASP A 161 3.45 15.68 27.38
C ASP A 161 4.23 14.36 27.38
N GLU A 162 3.73 13.35 28.07
CA GLU A 162 4.32 12.02 28.06
C GLU A 162 4.23 11.37 26.67
N LEU A 163 3.10 11.51 25.97
CA LEU A 163 2.98 11.00 24.61
C LEU A 163 3.97 11.69 23.66
N LEU A 164 4.17 13.00 23.77
CA LEU A 164 5.14 13.71 22.95
C LEU A 164 6.57 13.27 23.24
N ARG A 165 6.92 13.02 24.49
CA ARG A 165 8.22 12.47 24.87
C ARG A 165 8.45 11.09 24.25
N ARG A 166 7.44 10.20 24.30
CA ARG A 166 7.49 8.86 23.69
C ARG A 166 7.49 8.93 22.15
N LEU A 167 6.77 9.87 21.58
CA LEU A 167 6.79 10.14 20.13
C LEU A 167 8.21 10.47 19.66
N GLU A 168 8.89 11.38 20.33
CA GLU A 168 10.27 11.75 20.00
C GLU A 168 11.20 10.53 20.04
N GLN A 169 11.08 9.70 21.07
CA GLN A 169 11.86 8.46 21.17
C GLN A 169 11.52 7.47 20.05
N ALA A 170 10.22 7.32 19.68
CA ALA A 170 9.82 6.44 18.61
C ALA A 170 10.33 6.93 17.24
N LEU A 171 10.28 8.25 17.01
CA LEU A 171 10.81 8.87 15.79
C LEU A 171 12.34 8.70 15.68
N ALA A 172 13.06 8.87 16.77
CA ALA A 172 14.51 8.61 16.83
C ALA A 172 14.85 7.14 16.54
N ARG A 173 13.96 6.18 16.88
CA ARG A 173 14.09 4.76 16.57
C ARG A 173 13.58 4.37 15.18
N GLY A 174 13.15 5.33 14.36
CA GLY A 174 12.77 5.09 12.96
C GLY A 174 11.27 5.07 12.67
N LEU A 175 10.39 5.47 13.59
CA LEU A 175 8.99 5.70 13.24
C LEU A 175 8.88 6.80 12.19
N ARG A 176 8.07 6.58 11.13
CA ARG A 176 7.97 7.51 9.99
C ARG A 176 6.53 7.84 9.57
N LEU A 177 5.52 7.29 10.24
CA LEU A 177 4.12 7.57 9.93
C LEU A 177 3.28 7.59 11.20
N VAL A 178 2.59 8.71 11.44
CA VAL A 178 1.83 8.95 12.66
C VAL A 178 0.43 9.45 12.32
N GLN A 179 -0.58 8.99 13.05
CA GLN A 179 -1.93 9.52 13.04
C GLN A 179 -2.19 10.28 14.33
N VAL A 180 -2.57 11.54 14.22
CA VAL A 180 -3.15 12.28 15.35
C VAL A 180 -4.62 11.95 15.46
N ARG A 181 -5.00 11.25 16.55
CA ARG A 181 -6.37 10.80 16.80
C ARG A 181 -6.71 10.93 18.27
N GLU A 182 -7.19 12.10 18.63
CA GLU A 182 -7.58 12.42 20.01
C GLU A 182 -9.07 12.83 20.04
N LYS A 183 -9.93 11.88 20.38
CA LYS A 183 -11.39 12.06 20.34
C LYS A 183 -11.93 12.88 21.51
N GLU A 184 -11.16 12.96 22.59
CA GLU A 184 -11.59 13.55 23.86
C GLU A 184 -11.07 14.98 24.04
N LEU A 185 -10.16 15.44 23.17
CA LEU A 185 -9.67 16.81 23.19
C LEU A 185 -10.68 17.77 22.53
N GLY A 186 -10.86 18.94 23.13
CA GLY A 186 -11.57 20.04 22.49
C GLY A 186 -10.78 20.60 21.30
N ASP A 187 -11.45 21.34 20.40
CA ASP A 187 -10.85 21.84 19.15
C ASP A 187 -9.54 22.59 19.36
N LYS A 188 -9.47 23.46 20.35
CA LYS A 188 -8.26 24.23 20.66
C LYS A 188 -7.11 23.33 21.11
N GLU A 189 -7.38 22.44 22.03
CA GLU A 189 -6.36 21.51 22.56
C GLU A 189 -5.88 20.53 21.50
N LEU A 190 -6.79 20.04 20.64
CA LEU A 190 -6.45 19.18 19.49
C LEU A 190 -5.52 19.90 18.52
N ARG A 191 -5.80 21.16 18.20
CA ARG A 191 -4.94 21.97 17.31
C ARG A 191 -3.56 22.18 17.90
N GLU A 192 -3.47 22.56 19.17
CA GLU A 192 -2.20 22.76 19.87
C GLU A 192 -1.39 21.48 19.95
N PHE A 193 -2.02 20.36 20.28
CA PHE A 193 -1.37 19.05 20.36
C PHE A 193 -0.92 18.56 18.97
N ALA A 194 -1.79 18.63 17.96
CA ALA A 194 -1.47 18.22 16.59
C ALA A 194 -0.31 19.04 16.01
N ALA A 195 -0.27 20.35 16.25
CA ALA A 195 0.84 21.19 15.80
C ALA A 195 2.19 20.73 16.38
N ARG A 196 2.23 20.40 17.69
CA ARG A 196 3.44 19.88 18.35
C ARG A 196 3.85 18.52 17.78
N VAL A 197 2.89 17.62 17.50
CA VAL A 197 3.15 16.32 16.87
C VAL A 197 3.75 16.51 15.46
N ILE A 198 3.19 17.41 14.65
CA ILE A 198 3.65 17.70 13.30
C ILE A 198 5.07 18.30 13.34
N GLU A 199 5.34 19.22 14.22
CA GLU A 199 6.67 19.83 14.38
C GLU A 199 7.71 18.77 14.75
N CYS A 200 7.43 17.95 15.77
CA CYS A 200 8.30 16.86 16.19
C CYS A 200 8.54 15.84 15.06
N ALA A 201 7.51 15.41 14.37
CA ALA A 201 7.59 14.46 13.27
C ALA A 201 8.42 15.00 12.08
N ARG A 202 8.24 16.29 11.74
CA ARG A 202 8.96 16.95 10.64
C ARG A 202 10.48 16.97 10.88
N ALA A 203 10.91 17.18 12.11
CA ALA A 203 12.34 17.14 12.49
C ALA A 203 12.98 15.76 12.23
N HIS A 204 12.17 14.70 12.15
CA HIS A 204 12.61 13.33 11.88
C HIS A 204 12.19 12.80 10.50
N HIS A 205 11.76 13.66 9.58
CA HIS A 205 11.28 13.29 8.25
C HIS A 205 10.11 12.27 8.30
N ALA A 206 9.31 12.30 9.36
CA ALA A 206 8.12 11.47 9.51
C ALA A 206 6.87 12.23 9.04
N ARG A 207 5.90 11.50 8.50
CA ARG A 207 4.65 12.05 8.00
C ARG A 207 3.55 11.94 9.04
N VAL A 208 2.68 12.96 9.10
CA VAL A 208 1.57 13.02 10.03
C VAL A 208 0.25 13.16 9.30
N LEU A 209 -0.71 12.29 9.64
CA LEU A 209 -2.10 12.40 9.21
C LEU A 209 -2.97 12.85 10.39
N VAL A 210 -3.92 13.73 10.11
CA VAL A 210 -4.95 14.11 11.10
C VAL A 210 -6.19 13.24 10.87
N ASN A 211 -6.73 12.67 11.95
CA ASN A 211 -7.94 11.85 11.87
C ASN A 211 -9.19 12.71 11.65
N GLY A 212 -9.97 12.37 10.67
CA GLY A 212 -11.32 12.86 10.42
C GLY A 212 -11.40 14.11 9.56
N SER A 213 -10.73 15.20 9.89
CA SER A 213 -10.93 16.50 9.22
C SER A 213 -9.88 16.84 8.15
N PRO A 214 -10.23 16.76 6.84
CA PRO A 214 -9.34 17.25 5.79
C PRO A 214 -9.03 18.75 5.90
N GLN A 215 -9.99 19.54 6.39
CA GLN A 215 -9.80 20.97 6.60
C GLN A 215 -8.77 21.22 7.70
N LEU A 216 -8.91 20.57 8.85
CA LEU A 216 -7.95 20.70 9.95
C LEU A 216 -6.54 20.25 9.53
N ALA A 217 -6.44 19.16 8.76
CA ALA A 217 -5.16 18.68 8.23
C ALA A 217 -4.47 19.76 7.39
N ARG A 218 -5.20 20.43 6.48
CA ARG A 218 -4.67 21.54 5.66
C ARG A 218 -4.26 22.75 6.51
N GLU A 219 -5.12 23.17 7.44
CA GLU A 219 -4.86 24.34 8.31
C GLU A 219 -3.60 24.15 9.16
N LEU A 220 -3.32 22.94 9.59
CA LEU A 220 -2.14 22.59 10.38
C LEU A 220 -0.89 22.28 9.54
N GLY A 221 -1.03 22.18 8.21
CA GLY A 221 0.06 21.75 7.32
C GLY A 221 0.49 20.32 7.58
N ALA A 222 -0.45 19.43 7.94
CA ALA A 222 -0.20 18.00 8.03
C ALA A 222 0.01 17.38 6.64
N ASP A 223 0.73 16.26 6.56
CA ASP A 223 0.99 15.55 5.30
C ASP A 223 -0.27 14.89 4.74
N GLY A 224 -1.28 14.69 5.55
CA GLY A 224 -2.50 14.05 5.08
C GLY A 224 -3.63 13.96 6.09
N VAL A 225 -4.65 13.23 5.67
CA VAL A 225 -5.85 12.95 6.49
C VAL A 225 -6.08 11.45 6.59
N HIS A 226 -6.55 11.01 7.74
CA HIS A 226 -7.07 9.66 7.93
C HIS A 226 -8.60 9.71 8.05
N LEU A 227 -9.29 9.22 7.02
CA LEU A 227 -10.75 9.19 6.95
C LEU A 227 -11.31 8.09 7.85
N THR A 228 -12.35 8.42 8.60
CA THR A 228 -13.13 7.41 9.35
C THR A 228 -14.00 6.60 8.40
N ALA A 229 -14.43 5.39 8.80
CA ALA A 229 -15.36 4.58 8.04
C ALA A 229 -16.67 5.32 7.73
N ALA A 230 -17.19 6.11 8.68
CA ALA A 230 -18.37 6.93 8.46
C ALA A 230 -18.16 7.94 7.31
N GLN A 231 -17.02 8.64 7.29
CA GLN A 231 -16.72 9.61 6.24
C GLN A 231 -16.57 8.96 4.86
N LEU A 232 -16.12 7.69 4.77
CA LEU A 232 -16.08 6.96 3.51
C LEU A 232 -17.47 6.76 2.89
N THR A 233 -18.54 6.82 3.68
CA THR A 233 -19.91 6.72 3.16
C THR A 233 -20.39 8.01 2.50
N GLU A 234 -19.87 9.14 2.93
CA GLU A 234 -20.30 10.49 2.55
C GLU A 234 -19.42 11.10 1.46
N ILE A 235 -18.11 10.83 1.52
CA ILE A 235 -17.13 11.45 0.63
C ILE A 235 -17.23 10.89 -0.79
N ARG A 236 -17.24 11.78 -1.79
CA ARG A 236 -17.37 11.43 -3.21
C ARG A 236 -16.08 11.62 -4.01
N GLN A 237 -15.15 12.37 -3.47
CA GLN A 237 -13.88 12.70 -4.13
C GLN A 237 -12.74 12.61 -3.12
N ARG A 238 -11.57 12.20 -3.60
CA ARG A 238 -10.36 12.18 -2.78
C ARG A 238 -10.07 13.59 -2.24
N PRO A 239 -9.82 13.74 -0.93
CA PRO A 239 -9.33 15.00 -0.39
C PRO A 239 -8.03 15.43 -1.09
N ASP A 240 -7.91 16.72 -1.34
CA ASP A 240 -6.69 17.31 -1.91
C ASP A 240 -5.64 17.48 -0.79
N LEU A 241 -4.94 16.39 -0.54
CA LEU A 241 -3.86 16.23 0.42
C LEU A 241 -2.89 15.16 -0.11
N ASP A 242 -1.62 15.26 0.25
CA ASP A 242 -0.57 14.37 -0.25
C ASP A 242 -0.84 12.91 0.11
N LEU A 243 -1.35 12.66 1.33
CA LEU A 243 -1.61 11.32 1.82
C LEU A 243 -3.04 11.19 2.39
N VAL A 244 -3.76 10.17 1.92
CA VAL A 244 -5.12 9.85 2.40
C VAL A 244 -5.16 8.41 2.88
N GLY A 245 -5.30 8.23 4.19
CA GLY A 245 -5.58 6.94 4.81
C GLY A 245 -7.07 6.77 5.08
N ALA A 246 -7.54 5.53 5.25
CA ALA A 246 -8.94 5.24 5.58
C ALA A 246 -9.07 4.08 6.56
N SER A 247 -9.97 4.22 7.55
CA SER A 247 -10.38 3.11 8.42
C SER A 247 -11.40 2.24 7.73
N CYS A 248 -11.19 0.91 7.77
CA CYS A 248 -12.07 -0.10 7.17
C CYS A 248 -12.29 -1.28 8.11
N HIS A 249 -13.46 -1.92 8.02
CA HIS A 249 -13.84 -3.06 8.85
C HIS A 249 -14.31 -4.27 8.01
N ASP A 250 -14.60 -4.06 6.73
CA ASP A 250 -15.08 -5.08 5.80
C ASP A 250 -14.66 -4.81 4.35
N ALA A 251 -15.04 -5.74 3.45
CA ALA A 251 -14.74 -5.66 2.02
C ALA A 251 -15.40 -4.44 1.34
N GLY A 252 -16.59 -4.06 1.76
CA GLY A 252 -17.33 -2.92 1.19
C GLY A 252 -16.62 -1.60 1.47
N GLU A 253 -16.11 -1.42 2.69
CA GLU A 253 -15.35 -0.25 3.10
C GLU A 253 -13.98 -0.21 2.41
N LEU A 254 -13.29 -1.36 2.24
CA LEU A 254 -12.05 -1.44 1.46
C LEU A 254 -12.28 -1.04 -0.01
N ALA A 255 -13.32 -1.57 -0.65
CA ALA A 255 -13.68 -1.21 -2.02
C ALA A 255 -14.00 0.29 -2.15
N ARG A 256 -14.68 0.87 -1.16
CA ARG A 256 -14.99 2.30 -1.13
C ARG A 256 -13.73 3.15 -0.92
N ALA A 257 -12.83 2.77 -0.01
CA ALA A 257 -11.55 3.44 0.17
C ALA A 257 -10.74 3.46 -1.13
N GLN A 258 -10.74 2.34 -1.86
CA GLN A 258 -10.12 2.26 -3.18
C GLN A 258 -10.80 3.16 -4.20
N ALA A 259 -12.13 3.19 -4.27
CA ALA A 259 -12.89 4.02 -5.21
C ALA A 259 -12.70 5.53 -4.96
N VAL A 260 -12.57 5.95 -3.71
CA VAL A 260 -12.26 7.34 -3.33
C VAL A 260 -10.83 7.71 -3.69
N GLY A 261 -9.94 6.73 -3.90
CA GLY A 261 -8.53 6.96 -4.19
C GLY A 261 -7.69 7.15 -2.93
N ALA A 262 -8.02 6.47 -1.84
CA ALA A 262 -7.14 6.42 -0.66
C ALA A 262 -5.79 5.80 -1.04
N ASP A 263 -4.71 6.24 -0.38
CA ASP A 263 -3.37 5.72 -0.60
C ASP A 263 -3.14 4.43 0.17
N PHE A 264 -3.85 4.26 1.29
CA PHE A 264 -3.84 3.02 2.10
C PHE A 264 -5.11 2.91 2.96
N ALA A 265 -5.36 1.70 3.44
CA ALA A 265 -6.41 1.46 4.43
C ALA A 265 -5.84 0.90 5.74
N VAL A 266 -6.59 1.05 6.82
CA VAL A 266 -6.37 0.38 8.11
C VAL A 266 -7.55 -0.54 8.33
N LEU A 267 -7.32 -1.84 8.39
CA LEU A 267 -8.35 -2.85 8.55
C LEU A 267 -8.26 -3.49 9.96
N GLY A 268 -9.36 -3.49 10.67
CA GLY A 268 -9.39 -4.10 12.00
C GLY A 268 -10.74 -3.95 12.74
N PRO A 269 -10.79 -4.41 13.99
CA PRO A 269 -9.69 -5.01 14.76
C PRO A 269 -9.40 -6.45 14.35
N VAL A 270 -8.11 -6.81 14.23
CA VAL A 270 -7.70 -8.21 13.97
C VAL A 270 -7.85 -9.07 15.23
N ALA A 271 -7.34 -8.60 16.36
CA ALA A 271 -7.50 -9.21 17.66
C ALA A 271 -8.41 -8.38 18.57
N PRO A 272 -9.02 -8.97 19.60
CA PRO A 272 -9.78 -8.21 20.60
C PRO A 272 -8.95 -7.07 21.19
N THR A 273 -9.58 -5.92 21.36
CA THR A 273 -8.88 -4.70 21.83
C THR A 273 -9.75 -3.93 22.84
N PRO A 274 -9.15 -3.32 23.87
CA PRO A 274 -9.88 -2.47 24.82
C PRO A 274 -10.62 -1.30 24.15
N SER A 275 -10.18 -0.84 23.00
CA SER A 275 -10.84 0.24 22.26
C SER A 275 -12.21 -0.14 21.67
N HIS A 276 -12.51 -1.46 21.60
CA HIS A 276 -13.81 -2.00 21.16
C HIS A 276 -14.20 -3.19 22.07
N PRO A 277 -14.60 -2.90 23.32
CA PRO A 277 -14.94 -3.95 24.28
C PRO A 277 -16.09 -4.80 23.76
N GLY A 278 -15.94 -6.13 23.82
CA GLY A 278 -16.95 -7.10 23.40
C GLY A 278 -17.03 -7.37 21.89
N ALA A 279 -16.29 -6.63 21.05
CA ALA A 279 -16.19 -6.96 19.64
C ALA A 279 -15.21 -8.13 19.42
N ALA A 280 -15.67 -9.20 18.78
CA ALA A 280 -14.79 -10.25 18.30
C ALA A 280 -13.87 -9.68 17.21
N GLY A 281 -12.53 -9.91 17.32
CA GLY A 281 -11.61 -9.55 16.25
C GLY A 281 -11.90 -10.34 14.98
N LEU A 282 -11.45 -9.81 13.83
CA LEU A 282 -11.56 -10.48 12.52
C LEU A 282 -10.81 -11.82 12.52
N GLY A 283 -9.71 -11.92 13.26
CA GLY A 283 -8.74 -13.00 13.14
C GLY A 283 -7.94 -12.91 11.83
N TRP A 284 -6.78 -13.52 11.80
CA TRP A 284 -5.86 -13.44 10.66
C TRP A 284 -6.41 -14.10 9.41
N SER A 285 -7.14 -15.23 9.52
CA SER A 285 -7.71 -15.92 8.35
C SER A 285 -8.71 -15.06 7.59
N ARG A 286 -9.63 -14.40 8.30
CA ARG A 286 -10.61 -13.49 7.67
C ARG A 286 -9.93 -12.22 7.16
N PHE A 287 -8.96 -11.69 7.90
CA PHE A 287 -8.16 -10.56 7.46
C PHE A 287 -7.48 -10.87 6.12
N GLY A 288 -6.77 -12.00 5.98
CA GLY A 288 -6.11 -12.40 4.75
C GLY A 288 -7.09 -12.61 3.59
N ALA A 289 -8.23 -13.25 3.84
CA ALA A 289 -9.26 -13.43 2.81
C ALA A 289 -9.82 -12.11 2.27
N LEU A 290 -9.92 -11.07 3.12
CA LEU A 290 -10.35 -9.73 2.68
C LEU A 290 -9.29 -9.02 1.81
N LEU A 291 -8.04 -9.43 1.88
CA LEU A 291 -6.93 -8.82 1.16
C LEU A 291 -6.55 -9.56 -0.13
N GLU A 292 -7.10 -10.74 -0.40
CA GLU A 292 -6.70 -11.59 -1.54
C GLU A 292 -6.71 -10.85 -2.88
N ASP A 293 -7.74 -10.03 -3.11
CA ASP A 293 -7.88 -9.22 -4.33
C ASP A 293 -7.82 -7.70 -4.04
N CYS A 294 -7.23 -7.31 -2.90
CA CYS A 294 -7.15 -5.90 -2.51
C CYS A 294 -6.02 -5.19 -3.26
N ALA A 295 -6.36 -4.06 -3.86
CA ALA A 295 -5.40 -3.22 -4.60
C ALA A 295 -4.78 -2.10 -3.75
N LEU A 296 -5.22 -1.93 -2.49
CA LEU A 296 -4.68 -0.94 -1.56
C LEU A 296 -3.68 -1.57 -0.61
N PRO A 297 -2.59 -0.86 -0.26
CA PRO A 297 -1.82 -1.17 0.93
C PRO A 297 -2.72 -1.14 2.17
N VAL A 298 -2.73 -2.22 2.96
CA VAL A 298 -3.59 -2.33 4.15
C VAL A 298 -2.74 -2.58 5.39
N TYR A 299 -2.88 -1.72 6.38
CA TYR A 299 -2.32 -1.95 7.71
C TYR A 299 -3.29 -2.74 8.57
N ALA A 300 -2.80 -3.79 9.21
CA ALA A 300 -3.56 -4.52 10.21
C ALA A 300 -3.63 -3.70 11.51
N LEU A 301 -4.82 -3.60 12.12
CA LEU A 301 -5.04 -2.89 13.40
C LEU A 301 -5.76 -3.78 14.40
N GLY A 302 -5.46 -3.60 15.68
CA GLY A 302 -6.20 -4.17 16.80
C GLY A 302 -5.39 -5.18 17.63
N GLY A 303 -5.01 -4.78 18.84
CA GLY A 303 -4.30 -5.60 19.81
C GLY A 303 -2.87 -6.00 19.41
N LEU A 304 -2.30 -5.38 18.37
CA LEU A 304 -1.03 -5.77 17.77
C LEU A 304 0.18 -5.14 18.46
N ARG A 305 1.32 -5.84 18.36
CA ARG A 305 2.65 -5.45 18.83
C ARG A 305 3.64 -5.46 17.65
N PRO A 306 4.83 -4.84 17.77
CA PRO A 306 5.85 -4.88 16.72
C PRO A 306 6.21 -6.31 16.25
N THR A 307 6.16 -7.29 17.15
CA THR A 307 6.42 -8.72 16.86
C THR A 307 5.40 -9.35 15.93
N ASP A 308 4.22 -8.74 15.73
CA ASP A 308 3.16 -9.28 14.87
C ASP A 308 3.34 -8.87 13.39
N LEU A 309 4.35 -8.06 13.08
CA LEU A 309 4.57 -7.53 11.73
C LEU A 309 4.73 -8.64 10.68
N GLU A 310 5.53 -9.65 10.97
CA GLU A 310 5.72 -10.76 10.04
C GLU A 310 4.43 -11.58 9.85
N THR A 311 3.66 -11.79 10.92
CA THR A 311 2.34 -12.43 10.83
C THR A 311 1.39 -11.61 9.95
N ALA A 312 1.41 -10.28 10.08
CA ALA A 312 0.63 -9.40 9.22
C ALA A 312 1.03 -9.54 7.73
N TRP A 313 2.31 -9.59 7.42
CA TRP A 313 2.80 -9.81 6.05
C TRP A 313 2.38 -11.16 5.48
N ARG A 314 2.42 -12.24 6.27
CA ARG A 314 1.94 -13.57 5.86
C ARG A 314 0.48 -13.57 5.43
N HIS A 315 -0.31 -12.62 5.93
CA HIS A 315 -1.72 -12.45 5.60
C HIS A 315 -1.99 -11.28 4.64
N GLY A 316 -0.98 -10.82 3.90
CA GLY A 316 -1.14 -9.81 2.85
C GLY A 316 -1.13 -8.36 3.33
N ALA A 317 -0.95 -8.10 4.62
CA ALA A 317 -0.88 -6.73 5.11
C ALA A 317 0.33 -5.97 4.54
N HIS A 318 0.17 -4.67 4.36
CA HIS A 318 1.29 -3.77 4.11
C HIS A 318 2.19 -3.66 5.35
N GLY A 319 1.59 -3.56 6.49
CA GLY A 319 2.24 -3.41 7.79
C GLY A 319 1.23 -3.48 8.93
N ILE A 320 1.61 -2.94 10.07
CA ILE A 320 0.77 -2.89 11.26
C ILE A 320 0.49 -1.44 11.68
N SER A 321 -0.73 -1.21 12.15
CA SER A 321 -1.10 0.04 12.83
C SER A 321 -1.29 -0.23 14.32
N MET A 322 -0.73 0.64 15.15
CA MET A 322 -0.74 0.45 16.60
C MET A 322 -1.08 1.75 17.34
N MET A 323 -1.86 1.62 18.41
CA MET A 323 -2.06 2.69 19.39
C MET A 323 -1.06 2.53 20.54
N ARG A 324 -1.37 1.67 21.49
CA ARG A 324 -0.54 1.45 22.69
C ARG A 324 0.84 0.88 22.38
N GLY A 325 0.90 -0.09 21.48
CA GLY A 325 2.15 -0.77 21.11
C GLY A 325 3.15 0.08 20.32
N ALA A 326 2.76 1.27 19.88
CA ALA A 326 3.63 2.17 19.13
C ALA A 326 4.56 3.01 20.03
N TRP A 327 4.23 3.14 21.30
CA TRP A 327 4.89 4.09 22.22
C TRP A 327 5.76 3.35 23.22
N PRO A 328 7.09 3.29 23.03
CA PRO A 328 8.01 2.64 23.94
C PRO A 328 8.02 3.35 25.30
N ASP A 329 8.27 2.58 26.37
CA ASP A 329 8.44 3.10 27.73
C ASP A 329 9.74 3.89 27.88
#